data_629fa5aceadaf4ab2891b5e218418403
#
_entry.id   629fa5aceadaf4ab2891b5e218418403
#
_cell.length_a   1.000
_cell.length_b   1.000
_cell.length_c   1.000
_cell.angle_alpha   90.00
_cell.angle_beta   90.00
_cell.angle_gamma   90.00
#
_symmetry.space_group_name_H-M   'P 1'
#
loop_
_entity.id
_entity.type
_entity.pdbx_description
1 polymer ?
#
loop_
_entity_poly.entity_id
_entity_poly.type
_entity_poly.pdbx_seq_one_letter_code
_entity_poly.pdbx_strand_id
1 'polypeptide(L)'
;MNKTLKYISPAKSFTEALPLGNGSLGAMVYGGVPEEKITLNYDTFWSGTGHREEKEVSTDTLEYARKLLFEEKFWEAEQYMKENMLGFYNESYMPLGILNYEFEKIEEPQEYVRSLDLEKAVLTSEFKAHETVYTSRMFISNPAKALVIRITSNGPDKLSLRVE
;
A
#
# COMPACT_ATOMS: atom_id res chain seq x y z
N MET A 1 -12.10 -25.68 -0.87
CA MET A 1 -12.22 -24.54 -1.81
C MET A 1 -10.84 -24.03 -2.13
N ASN A 2 -10.55 -23.77 -3.42
CA ASN A 2 -9.26 -23.18 -3.79
C ASN A 2 -9.28 -21.69 -3.37
N LYS A 3 -8.44 -21.30 -2.42
CA LYS A 3 -8.35 -19.92 -1.89
C LYS A 3 -7.26 -19.12 -2.63
N THR A 4 -7.31 -19.16 -3.96
CA THR A 4 -6.33 -18.47 -4.81
C THR A 4 -7.03 -17.48 -5.72
N LEU A 5 -6.58 -16.23 -5.69
CA LEU A 5 -6.91 -15.23 -6.72
C LEU A 5 -5.96 -15.43 -7.90
N LYS A 6 -6.48 -15.38 -9.13
CA LYS A 6 -5.69 -15.61 -10.35
C LYS A 6 -6.08 -14.63 -11.44
N TYR A 7 -5.07 -14.03 -12.09
CA TYR A 7 -5.21 -13.07 -13.17
C TYR A 7 -4.22 -13.39 -14.29
N ILE A 8 -4.61 -13.07 -15.50
CA ILE A 8 -3.84 -13.34 -16.73
C ILE A 8 -3.20 -12.08 -17.32
N SER A 9 -3.24 -10.99 -16.60
CA SER A 9 -2.62 -9.71 -17.00
C SER A 9 -2.09 -8.96 -15.77
N PRO A 10 -1.08 -8.10 -15.93
CA PRO A 10 -0.66 -7.15 -14.90
C PRO A 10 -1.78 -6.20 -14.47
N ALA A 11 -1.66 -5.64 -13.27
CA ALA A 11 -2.55 -4.59 -12.79
C ALA A 11 -2.22 -3.25 -13.47
N LYS A 12 -3.26 -2.51 -13.86
CA LYS A 12 -3.14 -1.17 -14.44
C LYS A 12 -3.36 -0.06 -13.39
N SER A 13 -4.03 -0.40 -12.30
CA SER A 13 -4.37 0.52 -11.23
C SER A 13 -4.10 -0.08 -9.84
N PHE A 14 -4.07 0.76 -8.82
CA PHE A 14 -3.89 0.34 -7.43
C PHE A 14 -4.96 -0.69 -7.00
N THR A 15 -6.20 -0.52 -7.42
CA THR A 15 -7.32 -1.41 -7.06
C THR A 15 -7.26 -2.79 -7.73
N GLU A 16 -6.45 -2.94 -8.76
CA GLU A 16 -6.21 -4.23 -9.43
C GLU A 16 -4.96 -4.94 -8.90
N ALA A 17 -4.09 -4.23 -8.17
CA ALA A 17 -2.89 -4.79 -7.58
C ALA A 17 -3.22 -5.80 -6.48
N LEU A 18 -2.34 -6.78 -6.27
CA LEU A 18 -2.53 -7.81 -5.25
C LEU A 18 -1.85 -7.42 -3.94
N PRO A 19 -2.56 -7.49 -2.81
CA PRO A 19 -2.03 -7.07 -1.52
C PRO A 19 -1.17 -8.16 -0.86
N LEU A 20 -0.09 -7.74 -0.24
CA LEU A 20 0.70 -8.51 0.73
C LEU A 20 0.84 -7.70 2.01
N GLY A 21 0.91 -8.37 3.17
CA GLY A 21 1.09 -7.66 4.44
C GLY A 21 1.35 -8.58 5.63
N ASN A 22 1.90 -8.00 6.71
CA ASN A 22 2.14 -8.68 7.98
C ASN A 22 1.55 -7.94 9.19
N GLY A 23 0.68 -6.95 8.94
CA GLY A 23 0.09 -6.09 9.96
C GLY A 23 0.82 -4.75 10.14
N SER A 24 2.11 -4.65 9.81
CA SER A 24 2.88 -3.39 9.87
C SER A 24 3.33 -2.93 8.49
N LEU A 25 4.03 -3.78 7.76
CA LEU A 25 4.44 -3.52 6.38
C LEU A 25 3.38 -4.05 5.43
N GLY A 26 2.96 -3.22 4.49
CA GLY A 26 2.06 -3.54 3.39
C GLY A 26 2.70 -3.31 2.04
N ALA A 27 2.30 -4.10 1.04
CA ALA A 27 2.71 -3.94 -0.35
C ALA A 27 1.54 -4.21 -1.28
N MET A 28 1.39 -3.36 -2.30
CA MET A 28 0.49 -3.61 -3.43
C MET A 28 1.34 -3.91 -4.65
N VAL A 29 1.26 -5.15 -5.13
CA VAL A 29 2.09 -5.69 -6.22
C VAL A 29 1.29 -5.68 -7.51
N TYR A 30 1.81 -5.00 -8.52
CA TYR A 30 1.13 -4.84 -9.81
C TYR A 30 1.34 -6.03 -10.74
N GLY A 31 2.45 -6.76 -10.59
CA GLY A 31 2.80 -7.89 -11.46
C GLY A 31 3.24 -7.45 -12.84
N GLY A 32 3.83 -6.26 -12.96
CA GLY A 32 4.27 -5.71 -14.24
C GLY A 32 5.43 -6.49 -14.89
N VAL A 33 5.46 -6.50 -16.21
CA VAL A 33 6.55 -7.05 -17.03
C VAL A 33 6.66 -6.19 -18.29
N PRO A 34 7.86 -5.71 -18.65
CA PRO A 34 9.16 -5.94 -17.99
C PRO A 34 9.35 -5.17 -16.68
N GLU A 35 8.57 -4.12 -16.43
CA GLU A 35 8.67 -3.24 -15.27
C GLU A 35 7.66 -3.65 -14.19
N GLU A 36 8.15 -4.08 -13.03
CA GLU A 36 7.33 -4.29 -11.84
C GLU A 36 7.29 -3.03 -10.99
N LYS A 37 6.12 -2.73 -10.49
CA LYS A 37 5.86 -1.67 -9.53
C LYS A 37 5.26 -2.26 -8.27
N ILE A 38 5.82 -1.91 -7.11
CA ILE A 38 5.30 -2.30 -5.81
C ILE A 38 5.17 -1.04 -4.96
N THR A 39 3.93 -0.65 -4.62
CA THR A 39 3.72 0.45 -3.67
C THR A 39 3.77 -0.07 -2.26
N LEU A 40 4.57 0.57 -1.43
CA LEU A 40 4.84 0.17 -0.06
C LEU A 40 4.16 1.09 0.94
N ASN A 41 3.78 0.50 2.06
CA ASN A 41 3.14 1.19 3.16
C ASN A 41 3.65 0.66 4.50
N TYR A 42 3.75 1.54 5.51
CA TYR A 42 4.10 1.15 6.86
C TYR A 42 3.16 1.83 7.86
N ASP A 43 2.60 1.07 8.80
CA ASP A 43 1.49 1.48 9.67
C ASP A 43 1.77 2.71 10.55
N THR A 44 3.03 2.95 10.89
CA THR A 44 3.44 4.09 11.74
C THR A 44 4.09 5.23 10.96
N PHE A 45 4.03 5.22 9.62
CA PHE A 45 4.68 6.26 8.82
C PHE A 45 3.76 7.47 8.63
N TRP A 46 3.84 8.40 9.59
CA TRP A 46 3.06 9.64 9.64
C TRP A 46 3.99 10.85 9.55
N SER A 47 3.47 11.97 9.04
CA SER A 47 4.16 13.26 9.10
C SER A 47 4.22 13.77 10.55
N GLY A 48 5.25 14.56 10.87
CA GLY A 48 5.36 15.26 12.15
C GLY A 48 5.90 14.44 13.30
N THR A 49 5.80 14.97 14.50
CA THR A 49 6.49 14.48 15.69
C THR A 49 5.58 13.84 16.75
N GLY A 50 4.29 13.70 16.46
CA GLY A 50 3.32 13.12 17.39
C GLY A 50 2.94 14.01 18.57
N HIS A 51 3.14 15.32 18.46
CA HIS A 51 2.68 16.27 19.47
C HIS A 51 1.17 16.37 19.46
N ARG A 52 0.55 16.02 20.59
CA ARG A 52 -0.85 16.38 20.86
C ARG A 52 -0.87 17.73 21.54
N GLU A 53 -1.23 18.75 20.80
CA GLU A 53 -1.63 20.03 21.37
C GLU A 53 -3.14 20.02 21.56
N GLU A 54 -3.59 19.62 22.75
CA GLU A 54 -4.98 19.71 23.14
C GLU A 54 -5.26 21.16 23.56
N LYS A 55 -6.33 21.77 23.02
CA LYS A 55 -6.80 23.06 23.52
C LYS A 55 -7.49 22.84 24.86
N GLU A 56 -7.16 23.68 25.82
CA GLU A 56 -7.91 23.77 27.07
C GLU A 56 -9.29 24.38 26.78
N VAL A 57 -10.33 23.56 26.85
CA VAL A 57 -11.70 23.97 26.62
C VAL A 57 -12.35 24.30 27.96
N SER A 58 -12.70 25.57 28.19
CA SER A 58 -13.41 25.99 29.38
C SER A 58 -14.89 25.58 29.34
N THR A 59 -15.55 25.56 30.52
CA THR A 59 -17.00 25.32 30.62
C THR A 59 -17.78 26.36 29.81
N ASP A 60 -17.37 27.63 29.86
CA ASP A 60 -18.04 28.71 29.13
C ASP A 60 -17.98 28.51 27.61
N THR A 61 -16.82 28.01 27.11
CA THR A 61 -16.67 27.67 25.69
C THR A 61 -17.64 26.56 25.27
N LEU A 62 -17.78 25.54 26.10
CA LEU A 62 -18.71 24.44 25.85
C LEU A 62 -20.18 24.91 25.90
N GLU A 63 -20.52 25.73 26.89
CA GLU A 63 -21.88 26.26 27.02
C GLU A 63 -22.27 27.18 25.86
N TYR A 64 -21.35 28.02 25.40
CA TYR A 64 -21.60 28.86 24.21
C TYR A 64 -21.81 28.03 22.95
N ALA A 65 -21.02 27.00 22.73
CA ALA A 65 -21.23 26.09 21.62
C ALA A 65 -22.59 25.39 21.68
N ARG A 66 -23.01 24.93 22.87
CA ARG A 66 -24.34 24.35 23.09
C ARG A 66 -25.46 25.36 22.83
N LYS A 67 -25.30 26.61 23.26
CA LYS A 67 -26.27 27.67 22.99
C LYS A 67 -26.48 27.87 21.50
N LEU A 68 -25.42 27.96 20.71
CA LEU A 68 -25.52 28.09 19.25
C LEU A 68 -26.26 26.90 18.62
N LEU A 69 -26.00 25.68 19.09
CA LEU A 69 -26.68 24.47 18.61
C LEU A 69 -28.17 24.48 18.95
N PHE A 70 -28.56 24.90 20.16
CA PHE A 70 -29.98 25.03 20.56
C PHE A 70 -30.72 26.17 19.86
N GLU A 71 -29.98 27.19 19.41
CA GLU A 71 -30.51 28.28 18.59
C GLU A 71 -30.56 27.91 17.09
N GLU A 72 -30.25 26.64 16.73
CA GLU A 72 -30.19 26.12 15.35
C GLU A 72 -29.17 26.85 14.45
N LYS A 73 -28.18 27.52 15.04
CA LYS A 73 -27.09 28.21 14.37
C LYS A 73 -25.92 27.25 14.11
N PHE A 74 -26.18 26.20 13.31
CA PHE A 74 -25.23 25.09 13.13
C PHE A 74 -23.92 25.52 12.47
N TRP A 75 -23.96 26.44 11.53
CA TRP A 75 -22.78 26.97 10.88
C TRP A 75 -21.88 27.74 11.85
N GLU A 76 -22.46 28.66 12.62
CA GLU A 76 -21.75 29.45 13.64
C GLU A 76 -21.19 28.54 14.74
N ALA A 77 -21.93 27.51 15.13
CA ALA A 77 -21.49 26.53 16.09
C ALA A 77 -20.27 25.74 15.56
N GLU A 78 -20.30 25.32 14.31
CA GLU A 78 -19.18 24.59 13.66
C GLU A 78 -17.92 25.47 13.63
N GLN A 79 -18.01 26.71 13.17
CA GLN A 79 -16.86 27.61 13.12
C GLN A 79 -16.32 27.89 14.53
N TYR A 80 -17.21 28.17 15.49
CA TYR A 80 -16.82 28.41 16.87
C TYR A 80 -16.08 27.20 17.50
N MET A 81 -16.60 26.00 17.29
CA MET A 81 -15.95 24.76 17.78
C MET A 81 -14.61 24.52 17.11
N LYS A 82 -14.48 24.75 15.80
CA LYS A 82 -13.20 24.63 15.09
C LYS A 82 -12.14 25.57 15.68
N GLU A 83 -12.50 26.80 15.98
CA GLU A 83 -11.57 27.81 16.48
C GLU A 83 -11.21 27.62 17.95
N ASN A 84 -12.17 27.19 18.79
CA ASN A 84 -12.03 27.24 20.23
C ASN A 84 -11.93 25.88 20.93
N MET A 85 -12.32 24.78 20.26
CA MET A 85 -12.39 23.45 20.86
C MET A 85 -11.54 22.41 20.18
N LEU A 86 -11.31 22.54 18.86
CA LEU A 86 -10.47 21.58 18.13
C LEU A 86 -9.00 21.98 18.24
N GLY A 87 -8.13 20.99 18.42
CA GLY A 87 -6.69 21.13 18.30
C GLY A 87 -6.25 21.34 16.84
N PHE A 88 -4.94 21.24 16.60
CA PHE A 88 -4.42 21.23 15.25
C PHE A 88 -4.89 19.98 14.47
N TYR A 89 -4.88 20.07 13.14
CA TYR A 89 -5.18 18.94 12.29
C TYR A 89 -4.25 17.75 12.63
N ASN A 90 -4.81 16.56 12.54
CA ASN A 90 -4.01 15.34 12.64
C ASN A 90 -2.92 15.33 11.59
N GLU A 91 -1.78 14.78 11.94
CA GLU A 91 -0.70 14.55 11.01
C GLU A 91 -1.15 13.67 9.86
N SER A 92 -0.51 13.84 8.69
CA SER A 92 -0.88 13.10 7.50
C SER A 92 -0.21 11.73 7.50
N TYR A 93 -0.98 10.72 7.13
CA TYR A 93 -0.43 9.41 6.81
C TYR A 93 0.35 9.49 5.49
N MET A 94 1.56 8.95 5.46
CA MET A 94 2.45 9.05 4.31
C MET A 94 2.70 7.69 3.66
N PRO A 95 2.79 7.63 2.31
CA PRO A 95 3.25 6.41 1.64
C PRO A 95 4.73 6.16 1.97
N LEU A 96 5.10 4.90 2.23
CA LEU A 96 6.50 4.56 2.50
C LEU A 96 7.39 4.74 1.26
N GLY A 97 6.86 4.39 0.09
CA GLY A 97 7.58 4.54 -1.17
C GLY A 97 7.09 3.57 -2.24
N ILE A 98 7.83 3.56 -3.33
CA ILE A 98 7.60 2.65 -4.46
C ILE A 98 8.91 1.92 -4.71
N LEU A 99 8.86 0.60 -4.76
CA LEU A 99 9.93 -0.26 -5.23
C LEU A 99 9.65 -0.62 -6.68
N ASN A 100 10.57 -0.26 -7.55
CA ASN A 100 10.52 -0.69 -8.94
C ASN A 100 11.66 -1.66 -9.22
N TYR A 101 11.40 -2.64 -10.08
CA TYR A 101 12.46 -3.41 -10.72
C TYR A 101 12.09 -3.74 -12.16
N GLU A 102 13.07 -3.81 -13.00
CA GLU A 102 12.95 -4.06 -14.43
C GLU A 102 13.71 -5.32 -14.84
N PHE A 103 13.05 -6.18 -15.58
CA PHE A 103 13.71 -7.29 -16.26
C PHE A 103 14.38 -6.77 -17.53
N GLU A 104 15.68 -6.72 -17.54
CA GLU A 104 16.42 -6.30 -18.73
C GLU A 104 16.26 -7.32 -19.87
N LYS A 105 16.10 -6.82 -21.12
CA LYS A 105 16.03 -7.63 -22.33
C LYS A 105 14.75 -8.47 -22.51
N ILE A 106 13.67 -8.15 -21.81
CA ILE A 106 12.38 -8.79 -22.02
C ILE A 106 11.48 -7.82 -22.80
N GLU A 107 11.14 -8.17 -24.04
CA GLU A 107 10.36 -7.30 -24.94
C GLU A 107 8.88 -7.72 -25.02
N GLU A 108 8.59 -9.01 -25.17
CA GLU A 108 7.23 -9.53 -25.37
C GLU A 108 6.94 -10.70 -24.45
N PRO A 109 6.47 -10.46 -23.20
CA PRO A 109 6.11 -11.53 -22.29
C PRO A 109 4.87 -12.27 -22.78
N GLN A 110 4.92 -13.60 -22.75
CA GLN A 110 3.84 -14.51 -23.15
C GLN A 110 3.44 -15.39 -21.96
N GLU A 111 2.27 -16.03 -22.07
CA GLU A 111 1.79 -16.99 -21.04
C GLU A 111 1.77 -16.41 -19.63
N TYR A 112 1.44 -15.12 -19.50
CA TYR A 112 1.48 -14.40 -18.23
C TYR A 112 0.38 -14.85 -17.28
N VAL A 113 0.76 -15.09 -16.03
CA VAL A 113 -0.17 -15.37 -14.92
C VAL A 113 0.36 -14.73 -13.65
N ARG A 114 -0.51 -14.07 -12.89
CA ARG A 114 -0.24 -13.70 -11.50
C ARG A 114 -1.30 -14.30 -10.58
N SER A 115 -0.90 -14.71 -9.39
CA SER A 115 -1.79 -15.34 -8.42
C SER A 115 -1.40 -15.00 -7.00
N LEU A 116 -2.41 -14.96 -6.11
CA LEU A 116 -2.23 -14.82 -4.68
C LEU A 116 -2.88 -16.02 -3.96
N ASP A 117 -2.05 -16.82 -3.32
CA ASP A 117 -2.49 -17.87 -2.39
C ASP A 117 -2.88 -17.22 -1.06
N LEU A 118 -4.19 -17.18 -0.76
CA LEU A 118 -4.73 -16.53 0.44
C LEU A 118 -4.43 -17.30 1.74
N GLU A 119 -4.11 -18.59 1.65
CA GLU A 119 -3.77 -19.39 2.83
C GLU A 119 -2.32 -19.20 3.24
N LYS A 120 -1.42 -19.08 2.24
CA LYS A 120 0.02 -18.93 2.47
C LYS A 120 0.48 -17.48 2.47
N ALA A 121 -0.39 -16.55 2.02
CA ALA A 121 -0.05 -15.16 1.78
C ALA A 121 1.17 -15.01 0.84
N VAL A 122 1.23 -15.84 -0.21
CA VAL A 122 2.29 -15.84 -1.22
C VAL A 122 1.73 -15.42 -2.56
N LEU A 123 2.30 -14.38 -3.13
CA LEU A 123 2.05 -13.94 -4.49
C LEU A 123 3.06 -14.63 -5.42
N THR A 124 2.57 -15.10 -6.55
CA THR A 124 3.40 -15.64 -7.63
C THR A 124 3.03 -14.95 -8.95
N SER A 125 4.02 -14.44 -9.66
CA SER A 125 3.89 -14.01 -11.06
C SER A 125 4.78 -14.90 -11.92
N GLU A 126 4.24 -15.37 -13.03
CA GLU A 126 4.94 -16.21 -13.97
C GLU A 126 4.68 -15.73 -15.40
N PHE A 127 5.70 -15.69 -16.19
CA PHE A 127 5.60 -15.38 -17.62
C PHE A 127 6.73 -16.06 -18.39
N LYS A 128 6.53 -16.20 -19.69
CA LYS A 128 7.52 -16.74 -20.61
C LYS A 128 8.03 -15.63 -21.52
N ALA A 129 9.34 -15.56 -21.70
CA ALA A 129 9.96 -14.74 -22.73
C ALA A 129 11.00 -15.60 -23.46
N HIS A 130 10.92 -15.63 -24.79
CA HIS A 130 11.69 -16.57 -25.62
C HIS A 130 11.45 -18.02 -25.18
N GLU A 131 12.52 -18.74 -24.84
CA GLU A 131 12.46 -20.13 -24.34
C GLU A 131 12.58 -20.22 -22.81
N THR A 132 12.57 -19.09 -22.11
CA THR A 132 12.79 -18.99 -20.67
C THR A 132 11.50 -18.65 -19.93
N VAL A 133 11.18 -19.42 -18.90
CA VAL A 133 10.11 -19.11 -17.94
C VAL A 133 10.69 -18.39 -16.75
N TYR A 134 10.12 -17.24 -16.44
CA TYR A 134 10.48 -16.42 -15.28
C TYR A 134 9.39 -16.54 -14.22
N THR A 135 9.78 -16.76 -13.00
CA THR A 135 8.86 -16.87 -11.85
C THR A 135 9.32 -15.95 -10.74
N SER A 136 8.45 -15.03 -10.33
CA SER A 136 8.63 -14.20 -9.14
C SER A 136 7.70 -14.70 -8.03
N ARG A 137 8.24 -14.92 -6.84
CA ARG A 137 7.47 -15.23 -5.63
C ARG A 137 7.73 -14.18 -4.57
N MET A 138 6.64 -13.67 -3.98
CA MET A 138 6.71 -12.57 -3.02
C MET A 138 5.86 -12.87 -1.80
N PHE A 139 6.36 -12.47 -0.64
CA PHE A 139 5.62 -12.47 0.61
C PHE A 139 6.22 -11.47 1.59
N ILE A 140 5.46 -11.06 2.58
CA ILE A 140 5.98 -10.23 3.67
C ILE A 140 6.18 -11.10 4.91
N SER A 141 7.44 -11.19 5.34
CA SER A 141 7.82 -11.96 6.52
C SER A 141 7.49 -11.18 7.80
N ASN A 142 6.69 -11.79 8.69
CA ASN A 142 6.41 -11.19 10.00
C ASN A 142 7.64 -11.20 10.92
N PRO A 143 8.40 -12.31 11.08
CA PRO A 143 9.58 -12.30 11.93
C PRO A 143 10.71 -11.40 11.43
N ALA A 144 10.93 -11.37 10.10
CA ALA A 144 11.99 -10.57 9.50
C ALA A 144 11.56 -9.10 9.25
N LYS A 145 10.25 -8.78 9.35
CA LYS A 145 9.66 -7.46 9.03
C LYS A 145 10.14 -6.93 7.67
N ALA A 146 10.14 -7.81 6.67
CA ALA A 146 10.69 -7.53 5.35
C ALA A 146 9.80 -8.09 4.23
N LEU A 147 9.71 -7.36 3.13
CA LEU A 147 9.23 -7.89 1.87
C LEU A 147 10.33 -8.78 1.27
N VAL A 148 9.99 -10.02 0.99
CA VAL A 148 10.89 -10.99 0.36
C VAL A 148 10.44 -11.21 -1.07
N ILE A 149 11.35 -11.01 -2.01
CA ILE A 149 11.14 -11.22 -3.44
C ILE A 149 12.15 -12.26 -3.90
N ARG A 150 11.67 -13.39 -4.43
CA ARG A 150 12.50 -14.40 -5.04
C ARG A 150 12.16 -14.51 -6.52
N ILE A 151 13.13 -14.23 -7.38
CA ILE A 151 12.98 -14.32 -8.83
C ILE A 151 13.86 -15.47 -9.32
N THR A 152 13.31 -16.32 -10.17
CA THR A 152 14.00 -17.44 -10.79
C THR A 152 13.69 -17.48 -12.28
N SER A 153 14.64 -17.97 -13.07
CA SER A 153 14.46 -18.27 -14.49
C SER A 153 14.74 -19.74 -14.75
N ASN A 154 13.95 -20.34 -15.63
CA ASN A 154 14.12 -21.73 -16.07
C ASN A 154 14.22 -21.73 -17.60
N GLY A 155 15.44 -21.69 -18.10
CA GLY A 155 15.75 -21.60 -19.53
C GLY A 155 17.18 -21.13 -19.77
N PRO A 156 17.57 -20.91 -21.02
CA PRO A 156 18.93 -20.53 -21.39
C PRO A 156 19.30 -19.09 -21.02
N ASP A 157 18.29 -18.21 -20.88
CA ASP A 157 18.52 -16.79 -20.64
C ASP A 157 18.92 -16.53 -19.19
N LYS A 158 19.92 -15.65 -19.02
CA LYS A 158 20.36 -15.21 -17.70
C LYS A 158 19.38 -14.18 -17.15
N LEU A 159 19.08 -14.29 -15.86
CA LEU A 159 18.33 -13.29 -15.15
C LEU A 159 19.17 -12.01 -15.00
N SER A 160 18.69 -10.90 -15.54
CA SER A 160 19.25 -9.55 -15.38
C SER A 160 18.18 -8.61 -14.91
N LEU A 161 18.44 -7.90 -13.82
CA LEU A 161 17.48 -7.01 -13.16
C LEU A 161 18.13 -5.67 -12.84
N ARG A 162 17.37 -4.60 -13.03
CA ARG A 162 17.63 -3.28 -12.46
C ARG A 162 16.64 -3.03 -11.35
N VAL A 163 17.07 -2.50 -10.21
CA VAL A 163 16.23 -2.18 -9.05
C VAL A 163 16.39 -0.71 -8.71
N GLU A 164 15.26 0.00 -8.51
CA GLU A 164 15.19 1.43 -8.18
C GLU A 164 14.23 1.70 -7.02
#